data_dda93ddc13720e2546536b9ed3025edc
#
_entry.id   dda93ddc13720e2546536b9ed3025edc
#
_cell.length_a   1.000
_cell.length_b   1.000
_cell.length_c   1.000
_cell.angle_alpha   90.00
_cell.angle_beta   90.00
_cell.angle_gamma   90.00
#
_symmetry.space_group_name_H-M   'P 1'
#
loop_
_entity.id
_entity.type
_entity.pdbx_description
1 polymer ?
#
loop_
_entity_poly.entity_id
_entity_poly.type
_entity_poly.pdbx_seq_one_letter_code
_entity_poly.pdbx_strand_id
1 'polypeptide(L)'
;YGCDGCIVLSPTHYYKSSNSSPLCTDIMNKKIQDIVNEAEKGKPEWRAKSTKSKNGVDVSRVFRKGDRVVQIKNTPEIMNGDLGTIDEIIDDDGVYTFKITFDDKQVEYDVKDMQNVELGYCITVHKTQGSEFPCCIMPASMTQKAMLQRQLFYTGVTRAKKEFIFVGDKKALDLAIRTKTEERRSMLPARICKECV
;
A
#
# COMPACT_ATOMS: atom_id res chain seq x y z
N TYR A 1 -6.06 18.66 -0.64
CA TYR A 1 -4.84 17.96 -1.10
C TYR A 1 -5.03 17.19 -2.41
N GLY A 2 -6.29 16.92 -2.79
CA GLY A 2 -6.61 16.04 -3.91
C GLY A 2 -6.21 14.59 -3.65
N CYS A 3 -6.45 13.71 -4.64
CA CYS A 3 -6.07 12.29 -4.52
C CYS A 3 -4.56 12.09 -4.49
N ASP A 4 -3.79 12.93 -5.19
CA ASP A 4 -2.33 12.81 -5.27
C ASP A 4 -1.62 13.24 -3.98
N GLY A 5 -2.21 14.15 -3.22
CA GLY A 5 -1.66 14.61 -1.94
C GLY A 5 -2.02 13.76 -0.74
N CYS A 6 -2.91 12.77 -0.89
CA CYS A 6 -3.36 11.90 0.20
C CYS A 6 -2.92 10.46 -0.02
N ILE A 7 -2.58 9.77 1.07
CA ILE A 7 -2.32 8.34 1.08
C ILE A 7 -3.07 7.66 2.22
N VAL A 8 -3.65 6.50 1.96
CA VAL A 8 -4.24 5.68 3.02
C VAL A 8 -3.21 4.66 3.52
N LEU A 9 -3.03 4.59 4.83
CA LEU A 9 -2.05 3.74 5.50
C LEU A 9 -2.75 2.60 6.24
N SER A 10 -2.58 1.36 5.79
CA SER A 10 -3.15 0.21 6.50
C SER A 10 -2.09 -0.52 7.33
N PRO A 11 -2.42 -1.00 8.54
CA PRO A 11 -1.58 -1.92 9.29
C PRO A 11 -1.38 -3.27 8.61
N THR A 12 -2.32 -3.70 7.75
CA THR A 12 -2.36 -5.06 7.18
C THR A 12 -2.40 -5.04 5.66
N HIS A 13 -1.70 -6.00 5.05
CA HIS A 13 -1.59 -6.10 3.59
C HIS A 13 -2.72 -6.93 2.98
N TYR A 14 -2.85 -8.20 3.34
CA TYR A 14 -3.72 -9.15 2.65
C TYR A 14 -5.00 -9.49 3.41
N TYR A 15 -6.03 -9.77 2.64
CA TYR A 15 -7.21 -10.49 3.12
C TYR A 15 -6.88 -11.98 3.23
N LYS A 16 -6.72 -12.50 4.46
CA LYS A 16 -6.28 -13.90 4.68
C LYS A 16 -7.43 -14.89 4.90
N SER A 17 -8.59 -14.42 5.35
CA SER A 17 -9.75 -15.26 5.65
C SER A 17 -10.99 -14.40 5.92
N SER A 18 -12.15 -15.04 6.11
CA SER A 18 -13.40 -14.38 6.52
C SER A 18 -13.27 -13.52 7.80
N ASN A 19 -12.26 -13.78 8.62
CA ASN A 19 -11.96 -13.00 9.83
C ASN A 19 -10.91 -11.90 9.61
N SER A 20 -10.46 -11.68 8.36
CA SER A 20 -9.51 -10.61 8.06
C SER A 20 -10.19 -9.25 8.11
N SER A 21 -9.44 -8.24 8.53
CA SER A 21 -9.95 -6.88 8.58
C SER A 21 -10.37 -6.37 7.20
N PRO A 22 -11.55 -5.76 7.05
CA PRO A 22 -11.94 -5.08 5.83
C PRO A 22 -11.08 -3.85 5.51
N LEU A 23 -10.19 -3.47 6.43
CA LEU A 23 -9.25 -2.35 6.30
C LEU A 23 -7.87 -2.78 5.78
N CYS A 24 -7.72 -4.00 5.24
CA CYS A 24 -6.48 -4.41 4.56
C CYS A 24 -6.32 -3.70 3.22
N THR A 25 -5.08 -3.59 2.74
CA THR A 25 -4.77 -2.82 1.51
C THR A 25 -5.54 -3.29 0.30
N ASP A 26 -5.73 -4.61 0.11
CA ASP A 26 -6.44 -5.15 -1.06
C ASP A 26 -7.88 -4.66 -1.13
N ILE A 27 -8.63 -4.75 -0.02
CA ILE A 27 -10.03 -4.32 0.02
C ILE A 27 -10.15 -2.80 -0.06
N MET A 28 -9.27 -2.09 0.66
CA MET A 28 -9.27 -0.62 0.66
C MET A 28 -8.93 -0.06 -0.72
N ASN A 29 -7.92 -0.60 -1.39
CA ASN A 29 -7.55 -0.17 -2.74
C ASN A 29 -8.71 -0.31 -3.72
N LYS A 30 -9.41 -1.46 -3.70
CA LYS A 30 -10.57 -1.66 -4.58
C LYS A 30 -11.69 -0.66 -4.28
N LYS A 31 -12.03 -0.46 -3.00
CA LYS A 31 -13.09 0.48 -2.63
C LYS A 31 -12.74 1.92 -2.98
N ILE A 32 -11.48 2.32 -2.77
CA ILE A 32 -11.03 3.67 -3.11
C ILE A 32 -11.01 3.85 -4.63
N GLN A 33 -10.50 2.87 -5.37
CA GLN A 33 -10.53 2.87 -6.84
C GLN A 33 -11.95 3.08 -7.37
N ASP A 34 -12.93 2.34 -6.84
CA ASP A 34 -14.32 2.42 -7.29
C ASP A 34 -14.97 3.79 -6.99
N ILE A 35 -14.42 4.56 -6.04
CA ILE A 35 -14.90 5.93 -5.72
C ILE A 35 -14.14 6.99 -6.53
N VAL A 36 -12.82 6.84 -6.64
CA VAL A 36 -11.93 7.88 -7.19
C VAL A 36 -11.76 7.73 -8.70
N ASN A 37 -11.79 6.50 -9.18
CA ASN A 37 -11.59 6.15 -10.57
C ASN A 37 -12.60 5.08 -11.01
N GLU A 38 -13.88 5.49 -11.06
CA GLU A 38 -14.99 4.60 -11.39
C GLU A 38 -14.81 3.93 -12.77
N ALA A 39 -15.39 2.72 -12.89
CA ALA A 39 -15.45 2.03 -14.17
C ALA A 39 -16.45 2.74 -15.09
N GLU A 40 -15.97 3.37 -16.14
CA GLU A 40 -16.77 4.03 -17.17
C GLU A 40 -16.82 3.18 -18.44
N LYS A 41 -17.95 3.20 -19.15
CA LYS A 41 -18.04 2.54 -20.46
C LYS A 41 -17.04 3.15 -21.44
N GLY A 42 -16.13 2.30 -21.96
CA GLY A 42 -15.10 2.72 -22.91
C GLY A 42 -13.78 3.16 -22.26
N LYS A 43 -13.70 3.21 -20.94
CA LYS A 43 -12.43 3.43 -20.26
C LYS A 43 -11.59 2.15 -20.30
N PRO A 44 -10.34 2.21 -20.80
CA PRO A 44 -9.47 1.05 -20.84
C PRO A 44 -9.27 0.48 -19.43
N GLU A 45 -9.58 -0.80 -19.24
CA GLU A 45 -9.28 -1.55 -18.04
C GLU A 45 -8.62 -2.88 -18.39
N TRP A 46 -7.72 -3.32 -17.55
CA TRP A 46 -7.10 -4.63 -17.65
C TRP A 46 -7.26 -5.41 -16.36
N ARG A 47 -7.63 -6.69 -16.49
CA ARG A 47 -7.79 -7.60 -15.36
C ARG A 47 -6.62 -8.57 -15.31
N ALA A 48 -5.81 -8.48 -14.27
CA ALA A 48 -4.78 -9.47 -14.02
C ALA A 48 -5.40 -10.86 -13.89
N LYS A 49 -4.82 -11.86 -14.56
CA LYS A 49 -5.21 -13.25 -14.33
C LYS A 49 -5.03 -13.55 -12.85
N SER A 50 -6.11 -13.99 -12.22
CA SER A 50 -6.12 -14.32 -10.80
C SER A 50 -5.01 -15.30 -10.47
N THR A 51 -4.02 -14.86 -9.71
CA THR A 51 -3.13 -15.78 -9.02
C THR A 51 -3.88 -16.22 -7.78
N LYS A 52 -4.37 -17.45 -7.77
CA LYS A 52 -5.01 -18.04 -6.59
C LYS A 52 -4.10 -17.79 -5.39
N SER A 53 -4.53 -16.92 -4.49
CA SER A 53 -3.93 -16.84 -3.17
C SER A 53 -3.88 -18.25 -2.61
N LYS A 54 -2.80 -18.62 -1.89
CA LYS A 54 -2.67 -19.92 -1.20
C LYS A 54 -3.88 -20.31 -0.35
N ASN A 55 -4.80 -19.37 -0.12
CA ASN A 55 -6.02 -19.49 0.68
C ASN A 55 -7.32 -19.44 -0.14
N GLY A 56 -7.28 -19.56 -1.47
CA GLY A 56 -8.47 -19.67 -2.31
C GLY A 56 -9.30 -18.39 -2.50
N VAL A 57 -8.85 -17.25 -1.98
CA VAL A 57 -9.52 -15.96 -2.20
C VAL A 57 -8.98 -15.36 -3.49
N ASP A 58 -9.87 -15.24 -4.47
CA ASP A 58 -9.59 -14.61 -5.75
C ASP A 58 -9.63 -13.08 -5.58
N VAL A 59 -8.48 -12.47 -5.48
CA VAL A 59 -8.35 -11.01 -5.56
C VAL A 59 -7.93 -10.69 -6.99
N SER A 60 -8.91 -10.62 -7.90
CA SER A 60 -8.66 -10.14 -9.24
C SER A 60 -8.26 -8.66 -9.17
N ARG A 61 -7.02 -8.38 -9.54
CA ARG A 61 -6.55 -6.99 -9.65
C ARG A 61 -7.07 -6.43 -10.97
N VAL A 62 -7.80 -5.35 -10.88
CA VAL A 62 -8.28 -4.58 -12.04
C VAL A 62 -7.51 -3.27 -12.05
N PHE A 63 -6.89 -2.95 -13.17
CA PHE A 63 -6.20 -1.70 -13.39
C PHE A 63 -6.94 -0.89 -14.46
N ARG A 64 -7.09 0.40 -14.25
CA ARG A 64 -7.75 1.35 -15.13
C ARG A 64 -6.81 2.49 -15.48
N LYS A 65 -6.97 3.08 -16.63
CA LYS A 65 -6.31 4.34 -16.95
C LYS A 65 -6.62 5.38 -15.87
N GLY A 66 -5.59 6.08 -15.37
CA GLY A 66 -5.67 7.04 -14.28
C GLY A 66 -5.56 6.43 -12.89
N ASP A 67 -5.36 5.10 -12.75
CA ASP A 67 -5.14 4.49 -11.44
C ASP A 67 -3.80 4.89 -10.86
N ARG A 68 -3.83 5.17 -9.56
CA ARG A 68 -2.62 5.28 -8.76
C ARG A 68 -2.09 3.89 -8.44
N VAL A 69 -0.82 3.69 -8.67
CA VAL A 69 -0.12 2.42 -8.49
C VAL A 69 1.12 2.55 -7.63
N VAL A 70 1.59 1.43 -7.10
CA VAL A 70 2.85 1.34 -6.36
C VAL A 70 3.69 0.20 -6.90
N GLN A 71 4.96 0.47 -7.14
CA GLN A 71 5.94 -0.56 -7.47
C GLN A 71 6.22 -1.43 -6.24
N ILE A 72 6.22 -2.77 -6.41
CA ILE A 72 6.44 -3.69 -5.29
C ILE A 72 7.76 -4.48 -5.38
N LYS A 73 8.53 -4.25 -6.45
CA LYS A 73 9.83 -4.87 -6.66
C LYS A 73 10.76 -3.89 -7.37
N ASN A 74 12.02 -3.85 -6.94
CA ASN A 74 13.01 -3.00 -7.60
C ASN A 74 13.23 -3.43 -9.04
N THR A 75 13.25 -2.46 -9.94
CA THR A 75 13.73 -2.56 -11.31
C THR A 75 14.97 -1.65 -11.46
N PRO A 76 15.70 -1.69 -12.57
CA PRO A 76 16.81 -0.76 -12.79
C PRO A 76 16.39 0.71 -12.77
N GLU A 77 15.11 0.98 -13.01
CA GLU A 77 14.59 2.32 -13.22
C GLU A 77 13.69 2.82 -12.09
N ILE A 78 12.93 1.91 -11.47
CA ILE A 78 11.90 2.22 -10.46
C ILE A 78 12.15 1.39 -9.21
N MET A 79 12.07 2.02 -8.05
CA MET A 79 12.31 1.37 -6.77
C MET A 79 11.02 0.82 -6.15
N ASN A 80 11.18 -0.17 -5.29
CA ASN A 80 10.07 -0.68 -4.49
C ASN A 80 9.56 0.40 -3.55
N GLY A 81 8.25 0.71 -3.64
CA GLY A 81 7.59 1.76 -2.88
C GLY A 81 7.31 3.02 -3.68
N ASP A 82 7.91 3.17 -4.88
CA ASP A 82 7.62 4.31 -5.74
C ASP A 82 6.15 4.29 -6.19
N LEU A 83 5.52 5.46 -6.13
CA LEU A 83 4.14 5.67 -6.54
C LEU A 83 4.10 6.24 -7.96
N GLY A 84 3.17 5.73 -8.75
CA GLY A 84 2.97 6.20 -10.12
C GLY A 84 1.50 6.25 -10.49
N THR A 85 1.24 6.70 -11.70
CA THR A 85 -0.10 6.77 -12.30
C THR A 85 -0.10 6.06 -13.64
N ILE A 86 -1.12 5.27 -13.91
CA ILE A 86 -1.31 4.63 -15.22
C ILE A 86 -1.85 5.69 -16.19
N ASP A 87 -1.00 6.14 -17.09
CA ASP A 87 -1.38 7.12 -18.09
C ASP A 87 -2.18 6.51 -19.23
N GLU A 88 -1.81 5.29 -19.63
CA GLU A 88 -2.42 4.62 -20.79
C GLU A 88 -2.37 3.10 -20.63
N ILE A 89 -3.42 2.45 -21.11
CA ILE A 89 -3.49 1.00 -21.31
C ILE A 89 -3.79 0.77 -22.79
N ILE A 90 -2.85 0.18 -23.50
CA ILE A 90 -2.95 -0.11 -24.93
C ILE A 90 -3.24 -1.60 -25.08
N ASP A 91 -4.28 -1.95 -25.83
CA ASP A 91 -4.61 -3.31 -26.21
C ASP A 91 -4.43 -3.44 -27.73
N ASP A 92 -3.43 -4.22 -28.13
CA ASP A 92 -3.14 -4.52 -29.53
C ASP A 92 -3.32 -6.03 -29.74
N ASP A 93 -4.51 -6.40 -30.23
CA ASP A 93 -4.91 -7.80 -30.44
C ASP A 93 -4.64 -8.75 -29.25
N GLY A 94 -4.91 -8.27 -28.03
CA GLY A 94 -4.72 -9.02 -26.79
C GLY A 94 -3.31 -8.94 -26.20
N VAL A 95 -2.43 -8.15 -26.79
CA VAL A 95 -1.13 -7.77 -26.23
C VAL A 95 -1.27 -6.43 -25.53
N TYR A 96 -1.18 -6.47 -24.19
CA TYR A 96 -1.32 -5.27 -23.38
C TYR A 96 0.00 -4.60 -23.09
N THR A 97 0.04 -3.28 -23.30
CA THR A 97 1.14 -2.39 -22.90
C THR A 97 0.60 -1.29 -21.99
N PHE A 98 1.32 -1.02 -20.90
CA PHE A 98 0.94 -0.03 -19.89
C PHE A 98 2.00 1.08 -19.88
N LYS A 99 1.57 2.33 -20.03
CA LYS A 99 2.43 3.49 -19.76
C LYS A 99 2.14 4.00 -18.36
N ILE A 100 3.16 4.03 -17.53
CA ILE A 100 3.06 4.43 -16.13
C ILE A 100 4.09 5.53 -15.86
N THR A 101 3.64 6.65 -15.32
CA THR A 101 4.53 7.72 -14.86
C THR A 101 4.75 7.58 -13.37
N PHE A 102 6.01 7.40 -12.98
CA PHE A 102 6.51 7.43 -11.60
C PHE A 102 7.29 8.73 -11.41
N ASP A 103 6.83 9.61 -10.53
CA ASP A 103 7.30 10.99 -10.41
C ASP A 103 7.36 11.67 -11.80
N ASP A 104 8.54 11.96 -12.30
CA ASP A 104 8.73 12.61 -13.63
C ASP A 104 9.15 11.63 -14.74
N LYS A 105 9.17 10.32 -14.43
CA LYS A 105 9.66 9.28 -15.35
C LYS A 105 8.54 8.40 -15.86
N GLN A 106 8.30 8.41 -17.16
CA GLN A 106 7.37 7.48 -17.80
C GLN A 106 8.09 6.20 -18.24
N VAL A 107 7.50 5.06 -17.89
CA VAL A 107 8.01 3.71 -18.20
C VAL A 107 6.92 2.90 -18.87
N GLU A 108 7.30 2.08 -19.84
CA GLU A 108 6.40 1.11 -20.47
C GLU A 108 6.55 -0.26 -19.82
N TYR A 109 5.42 -0.85 -19.46
CA TYR A 109 5.33 -2.16 -18.83
C TYR A 109 4.54 -3.14 -19.69
N ASP A 110 4.99 -4.37 -19.75
CA ASP A 110 4.22 -5.47 -20.30
C ASP A 110 3.38 -6.17 -19.19
N VAL A 111 2.59 -7.19 -19.57
CA VAL A 111 1.78 -7.97 -18.63
C VAL A 111 2.62 -8.67 -17.56
N LYS A 112 3.89 -9.00 -17.84
CA LYS A 112 4.77 -9.64 -16.85
C LYS A 112 5.27 -8.63 -15.84
N ASP A 113 5.57 -7.41 -16.26
CA ASP A 113 6.01 -6.34 -15.40
C ASP A 113 4.90 -5.91 -14.44
N MET A 114 3.64 -5.96 -14.87
CA MET A 114 2.46 -5.68 -14.04
C MET A 114 2.29 -6.62 -12.84
N GLN A 115 3.03 -7.75 -12.78
CA GLN A 115 3.11 -8.58 -11.57
C GLN A 115 3.84 -7.86 -10.43
N ASN A 116 4.66 -6.87 -10.75
CA ASN A 116 5.43 -6.07 -9.81
C ASN A 116 4.75 -4.75 -9.45
N VAL A 117 3.49 -4.59 -9.82
CA VAL A 117 2.69 -3.37 -9.59
C VAL A 117 1.42 -3.71 -8.81
N GLU A 118 1.06 -2.88 -7.86
CA GLU A 118 -0.20 -2.94 -7.09
C GLU A 118 -0.91 -1.59 -7.14
N LEU A 119 -2.21 -1.55 -6.84
CA LEU A 119 -2.91 -0.28 -6.64
C LEU A 119 -2.29 0.48 -5.45
N GLY A 120 -2.10 1.77 -5.61
CA GLY A 120 -1.35 2.65 -4.71
C GLY A 120 -2.19 3.65 -3.92
N TYR A 121 -3.51 3.48 -3.84
CA TYR A 121 -4.38 4.34 -3.03
C TYR A 121 -4.24 4.07 -1.54
N CYS A 122 -4.07 2.79 -1.19
CA CYS A 122 -3.84 2.32 0.17
C CYS A 122 -2.62 1.41 0.18
N ILE A 123 -1.62 1.73 0.99
CA ILE A 123 -0.39 0.95 1.15
C ILE A 123 -0.13 0.63 2.62
N THR A 124 0.72 -0.35 2.91
CA THR A 124 1.03 -0.65 4.31
C THR A 124 1.95 0.40 4.91
N VAL A 125 1.80 0.66 6.21
CA VAL A 125 2.68 1.57 6.95
C VAL A 125 4.16 1.21 6.75
N HIS A 126 4.50 -0.08 6.66
CA HIS A 126 5.88 -0.51 6.44
C HIS A 126 6.43 -0.12 5.07
N LYS A 127 5.61 -0.17 4.03
CA LYS A 127 6.02 0.23 2.66
C LYS A 127 6.26 1.74 2.53
N THR A 128 5.75 2.55 3.45
CA THR A 128 5.96 4.01 3.44
C THR A 128 7.22 4.46 4.16
N GLN A 129 8.01 3.54 4.69
CA GLN A 129 9.28 3.91 5.35
C GLN A 129 10.22 4.58 4.35
N GLY A 130 10.63 5.82 4.65
CA GLY A 130 11.46 6.65 3.76
C GLY A 130 10.65 7.64 2.91
N SER A 131 9.34 7.41 2.69
CA SER A 131 8.49 8.32 1.94
C SER A 131 7.69 9.24 2.87
N GLU A 132 7.29 10.41 2.36
CA GLU A 132 6.48 11.39 3.08
C GLU A 132 5.38 11.94 2.18
N PHE A 133 4.21 12.21 2.76
CA PHE A 133 3.03 12.65 2.03
C PHE A 133 2.42 13.90 2.66
N PRO A 134 1.83 14.81 1.88
CA PRO A 134 1.13 15.97 2.44
C PRO A 134 0.07 15.58 3.47
N CYS A 135 -0.73 14.57 3.17
CA CYS A 135 -1.78 14.05 4.04
C CYS A 135 -1.73 12.52 4.14
N CYS A 136 -1.78 11.99 5.36
CA CYS A 136 -1.88 10.56 5.61
C CYS A 136 -3.17 10.25 6.35
N ILE A 137 -3.93 9.28 5.85
CA ILE A 137 -5.16 8.80 6.47
C ILE A 137 -4.92 7.38 6.96
N MET A 138 -5.08 7.13 8.25
CA MET A 138 -4.89 5.80 8.84
C MET A 138 -6.19 5.26 9.42
N PRO A 139 -6.90 4.39 8.68
CA PRO A 139 -8.03 3.65 9.23
C PRO A 139 -7.51 2.52 10.12
N ALA A 140 -8.08 2.39 11.33
CA ALA A 140 -7.76 1.28 12.21
C ALA A 140 -8.97 0.87 13.06
N SER A 141 -9.12 -0.42 13.27
CA SER A 141 -10.16 -0.98 14.13
C SER A 141 -9.62 -2.12 14.99
N MET A 142 -10.39 -2.54 15.97
CA MET A 142 -10.05 -3.66 16.85
C MET A 142 -9.90 -4.99 16.10
N THR A 143 -10.37 -5.10 14.85
CA THR A 143 -10.13 -6.28 14.02
C THR A 143 -8.65 -6.45 13.65
N GLN A 144 -7.87 -5.38 13.75
CA GLN A 144 -6.43 -5.34 13.46
C GLN A 144 -5.57 -5.32 14.75
N LYS A 145 -6.14 -5.65 15.91
CA LYS A 145 -5.49 -5.52 17.23
C LYS A 145 -4.06 -6.07 17.31
N ALA A 146 -3.79 -7.17 16.62
CA ALA A 146 -2.45 -7.79 16.60
C ALA A 146 -1.36 -6.91 15.96
N MET A 147 -1.75 -5.98 15.10
CA MET A 147 -0.85 -5.05 14.41
C MET A 147 -0.83 -3.65 15.03
N LEU A 148 -1.76 -3.36 15.95
CA LEU A 148 -1.87 -2.05 16.58
C LEU A 148 -0.81 -1.91 17.69
N GLN A 149 0.36 -1.41 17.30
CA GLN A 149 1.50 -1.17 18.19
C GLN A 149 1.96 0.27 18.07
N ARG A 150 2.51 0.80 19.16
CA ARG A 150 3.01 2.19 19.24
C ARG A 150 3.97 2.54 18.10
N GLN A 151 4.91 1.65 17.79
CA GLN A 151 5.89 1.88 16.76
C GLN A 151 5.27 1.99 15.37
N LEU A 152 4.29 1.13 15.06
CA LEU A 152 3.56 1.18 13.79
C LEU A 152 2.78 2.50 13.67
N PHE A 153 2.04 2.87 14.73
CA PHE A 153 1.27 4.10 14.77
C PHE A 153 2.19 5.33 14.60
N TYR A 154 3.28 5.39 15.37
CA TYR A 154 4.28 6.45 15.25
C TYR A 154 4.85 6.54 13.84
N THR A 155 5.21 5.40 13.23
CA THR A 155 5.70 5.37 11.85
C THR A 155 4.66 5.96 10.88
N GLY A 156 3.38 5.62 11.03
CA GLY A 156 2.32 6.19 10.21
C GLY A 156 2.16 7.70 10.39
N VAL A 157 2.17 8.19 11.63
CA VAL A 157 2.07 9.63 11.93
C VAL A 157 3.22 10.41 11.30
N THR A 158 4.44 9.88 11.39
CA THR A 158 5.65 10.56 10.85
C THR A 158 5.74 10.52 9.32
N ARG A 159 4.81 9.89 8.61
CA ARG A 159 4.71 9.97 7.15
C ARG A 159 3.98 11.22 6.68
N ALA A 160 3.23 11.88 7.54
CA ALA A 160 2.46 13.06 7.20
C ALA A 160 3.31 14.34 7.34
N LYS A 161 3.43 15.10 6.23
CA LYS A 161 4.10 16.41 6.22
C LYS A 161 3.24 17.51 6.81
N LYS A 162 1.92 17.47 6.56
CA LYS A 162 0.99 18.54 6.95
C LYS A 162 -0.14 18.03 7.83
N GLU A 163 -0.76 16.92 7.46
CA GLU A 163 -1.96 16.46 8.14
C GLU A 163 -1.97 14.92 8.28
N PHE A 164 -2.28 14.47 9.48
CA PHE A 164 -2.53 13.07 9.77
C PHE A 164 -3.95 12.88 10.30
N ILE A 165 -4.73 12.07 9.60
CA ILE A 165 -6.13 11.78 9.93
C ILE A 165 -6.25 10.34 10.39
N PHE A 166 -6.63 10.15 11.66
CA PHE A 166 -6.99 8.84 12.17
C PHE A 166 -8.49 8.62 12.01
N VAL A 167 -8.86 7.47 11.41
CA VAL A 167 -10.26 7.08 11.21
C VAL A 167 -10.48 5.73 11.88
N GLY A 168 -11.26 5.70 12.95
CA GLY A 168 -11.55 4.42 13.60
C GLY A 168 -11.99 4.53 15.05
N ASP A 169 -11.97 3.39 15.74
CA ASP A 169 -12.40 3.29 17.12
C ASP A 169 -11.39 3.92 18.09
N LYS A 170 -11.88 4.70 19.04
CA LYS A 170 -11.04 5.21 20.14
C LYS A 170 -10.30 4.08 20.87
N LYS A 171 -10.93 2.92 21.03
CA LYS A 171 -10.30 1.74 21.65
C LYS A 171 -9.10 1.23 20.84
N ALA A 172 -9.19 1.28 19.50
CA ALA A 172 -8.08 0.89 18.62
C ALA A 172 -6.92 1.89 18.71
N LEU A 173 -7.22 3.18 18.80
CA LEU A 173 -6.23 4.23 19.01
C LEU A 173 -5.52 4.08 20.38
N ASP A 174 -6.28 3.92 21.44
CA ASP A 174 -5.75 3.73 22.80
C ASP A 174 -4.85 2.49 22.86
N LEU A 175 -5.26 1.39 22.21
CA LEU A 175 -4.46 0.18 22.10
C LEU A 175 -3.15 0.45 21.35
N ALA A 176 -3.22 1.09 20.18
CA ALA A 176 -2.05 1.40 19.37
C ALA A 176 -1.02 2.26 20.14
N ILE A 177 -1.48 3.22 20.94
CA ILE A 177 -0.62 4.11 21.73
C ILE A 177 0.01 3.37 22.92
N ARG A 178 -0.73 2.48 23.58
CA ARG A 178 -0.29 1.81 24.82
C ARG A 178 0.55 0.56 24.57
N THR A 179 0.31 -0.14 23.45
CA THR A 179 1.01 -1.40 23.15
C THR A 179 2.45 -1.11 22.75
N LYS A 180 3.39 -1.46 23.62
CA LYS A 180 4.82 -1.41 23.30
C LYS A 180 5.17 -2.55 22.35
N THR A 181 6.06 -2.28 21.42
CA THR A 181 6.67 -3.32 20.59
C THR A 181 7.60 -4.16 21.47
N GLU A 182 7.65 -5.47 21.29
CA GLU A 182 8.65 -6.31 21.94
C GLU A 182 10.06 -5.84 21.54
N GLU A 183 10.95 -5.74 22.51
CA GLU A 183 12.34 -5.42 22.26
C GLU A 183 12.96 -6.50 21.36
N ARG A 184 13.70 -6.07 20.34
CA ARG A 184 14.42 -7.01 19.50
C ARG A 184 15.46 -7.73 20.35
N ARG A 185 15.39 -9.04 20.43
CA ARG A 185 16.40 -9.88 21.04
C ARG A 185 17.63 -9.90 20.14
N SER A 186 18.47 -8.90 20.29
CA SER A 186 19.70 -8.71 19.53
C SER A 186 20.89 -8.83 20.48
N MET A 187 21.95 -9.50 20.03
CA MET A 187 23.22 -9.57 20.76
C MET A 187 24.06 -8.28 20.63
N LEU A 188 23.57 -7.31 19.84
CA LEU A 188 24.29 -6.07 19.56
C LEU A 188 24.65 -5.27 20.84
N PRO A 189 23.72 -5.04 21.81
CA PRO A 189 24.07 -4.34 23.04
C PRO A 189 25.18 -5.05 23.83
N ALA A 190 25.11 -6.39 23.91
CA ALA A 190 26.13 -7.18 24.61
C ALA A 190 27.48 -7.17 23.92
N ARG A 191 27.53 -7.02 22.59
CA ARG A 191 28.78 -6.88 21.82
C ARG A 191 29.38 -5.49 21.99
N ILE A 192 28.58 -4.43 21.88
CA ILE A 192 29.03 -3.04 22.08
C ILE A 192 29.62 -2.89 23.49
N CYS A 193 28.95 -3.41 24.53
CA CYS A 193 29.48 -3.35 25.88
C CYS A 193 30.81 -4.13 26.09
N LYS A 194 31.09 -5.16 25.27
CA LYS A 194 32.36 -5.91 25.34
C LYS A 194 33.53 -5.21 24.62
N GLU A 195 33.21 -4.38 23.62
CA GLU A 195 34.24 -3.65 22.85
C GLU A 195 34.56 -2.27 23.46
N CYS A 196 33.80 -1.81 24.45
CA CYS A 196 33.99 -0.53 25.14
C CYS A 196 34.69 -0.67 26.51
N VAL A 197 35.25 -1.83 26.84
CA VAL A 197 36.01 -2.06 28.08
C VAL A 197 37.49 -2.37 27.79
#